data_3c7c5869e5a77b9d8a96d7fe63d6b0c4
#
_entry.id   3c7c5869e5a77b9d8a96d7fe63d6b0c4
#
_cell.length_a   1.000
_cell.length_b   1.000
_cell.length_c   1.000
_cell.angle_alpha   90.00
_cell.angle_beta   90.00
_cell.angle_gamma   90.00
#
_symmetry.space_group_name_H-M   'P 1'
#
loop_
_entity.id
_entity.type
_entity.pdbx_description
1 polymer ?
#
loop_
_entity_poly.entity_id
_entity_poly.type
_entity_poly.pdbx_seq_one_letter_code
_entity_poly.pdbx_strand_id
1 'polypeptide(L)'
;ITLVEYDQWTVHQKFDAQRPMYRVELADSDETHLYFSSITGELVQLTTDTQRFWNYLGAVVHWIYPTILRKHWVLWDTVVWWLSLFGILCAVIGVYLGVVHFKKIRHLRQGALSPFRGWMKWHHILGLFAGFIVVSWIVSGWLSMDHGRLFSTPNPTTEQVKAIQGGSFGEVSSKTSFEDLPEYPTLREIKIHAFGGKPIIVLSSKHETIKTPVLEPSRVSAVVSSAFPKANIEKWSIVPPGDTYTALREGTLPPGTIRVELSDKDETWLHIDSRSGEILSVIDRSRRLYRWLYNGLHSLDIPGLANRRPLWDIVMLVLLLAGFITSSTGVVIGMKRA
;
A
#
# COMPACT_ATOMS: atom_id res chain seq x y z
N ILE A 1 31.22 6.54 5.19
CA ILE A 1 30.11 6.56 6.16
C ILE A 1 29.74 8.02 6.42
N THR A 2 28.47 8.35 6.28
CA THR A 2 27.94 9.69 6.46
C THR A 2 26.73 9.64 7.39
N LEU A 3 26.66 10.56 8.36
CA LEU A 3 25.46 10.74 9.18
C LEU A 3 24.46 11.58 8.37
N VAL A 4 23.24 11.08 8.17
CA VAL A 4 22.20 11.73 7.38
C VAL A 4 20.92 11.86 8.22
N GLU A 5 20.36 13.07 8.24
CA GLU A 5 19.04 13.33 8.83
C GLU A 5 17.95 12.98 7.84
N TYR A 6 18.07 13.47 6.60
CA TYR A 6 17.18 13.16 5.50
C TYR A 6 17.99 12.84 4.24
N ASP A 7 17.64 11.73 3.61
CA ASP A 7 18.16 11.29 2.33
C ASP A 7 16.97 10.95 1.42
N GLN A 8 17.14 11.04 0.10
CA GLN A 8 16.04 10.80 -0.85
C GLN A 8 15.38 9.42 -0.67
N TRP A 9 16.16 8.43 -0.25
CA TRP A 9 15.73 7.05 -0.13
C TRP A 9 15.15 6.70 1.25
N THR A 10 15.34 7.60 2.20
CA THR A 10 14.84 7.47 3.57
C THR A 10 13.98 8.65 4.02
N VAL A 11 13.55 9.53 3.09
CA VAL A 11 12.76 10.73 3.42
C VAL A 11 11.36 10.43 3.94
N HIS A 12 10.86 9.20 3.78
CA HIS A 12 9.53 8.80 4.23
C HIS A 12 9.45 8.77 5.76
N GLN A 13 8.32 9.22 6.31
CA GLN A 13 8.06 9.32 7.76
C GLN A 13 8.17 7.99 8.52
N LYS A 14 8.02 6.84 7.86
CA LYS A 14 8.24 5.53 8.52
C LYS A 14 9.63 5.40 9.15
N PHE A 15 10.57 6.22 8.72
CA PHE A 15 11.94 6.21 9.22
C PHE A 15 12.19 7.24 10.34
N ASP A 16 11.20 8.07 10.71
CA ASP A 16 11.42 9.18 11.66
C ASP A 16 11.90 8.68 13.03
N ALA A 17 11.38 7.54 13.50
CA ALA A 17 11.82 6.92 14.74
C ALA A 17 13.28 6.37 14.71
N GLN A 18 13.87 6.27 13.50
CA GLN A 18 15.22 5.71 13.30
C GLN A 18 16.27 6.78 13.00
N ARG A 19 15.85 8.06 12.94
CA ARG A 19 16.75 9.18 12.62
C ARG A 19 17.56 9.66 13.83
N PRO A 20 18.74 10.24 13.57
CA PRO A 20 19.48 10.25 12.33
C PRO A 20 20.00 8.86 11.94
N MET A 21 20.45 8.67 10.70
CA MET A 21 20.95 7.39 10.21
C MET A 21 22.38 7.48 9.73
N TYR A 22 23.15 6.41 9.94
CA TYR A 22 24.44 6.25 9.29
C TYR A 22 24.23 5.64 7.90
N ARG A 23 24.54 6.40 6.84
CA ARG A 23 24.64 5.88 5.47
C ARG A 23 26.05 5.37 5.24
N VAL A 24 26.16 4.09 4.92
CA VAL A 24 27.39 3.40 4.53
C VAL A 24 27.32 3.10 3.05
N GLU A 25 28.23 3.65 2.28
CA GLU A 25 28.34 3.39 0.84
C GLU A 25 29.40 2.29 0.65
N LEU A 26 29.00 1.19 0.02
CA LEU A 26 29.90 0.09 -0.29
C LEU A 26 30.55 0.35 -1.64
N ALA A 27 31.82 -0.05 -1.79
CA ALA A 27 32.55 0.01 -3.03
C ALA A 27 32.34 -1.26 -3.85
N ASP A 28 31.09 -1.72 -3.95
CA ASP A 28 30.69 -2.87 -4.75
C ASP A 28 30.19 -2.43 -6.14
N SER A 29 29.99 -3.40 -7.04
CA SER A 29 29.50 -3.16 -8.41
C SER A 29 28.11 -2.54 -8.47
N ASP A 30 27.31 -2.68 -7.42
CA ASP A 30 25.93 -2.22 -7.32
C ASP A 30 25.81 -0.87 -6.63
N GLU A 31 26.94 -0.27 -6.23
CA GLU A 31 26.98 0.99 -5.45
C GLU A 31 25.97 0.96 -4.28
N THR A 32 26.05 -0.10 -3.49
CA THR A 32 25.08 -0.38 -2.41
C THR A 32 25.18 0.65 -1.30
N HIS A 33 24.05 1.23 -0.93
CA HIS A 33 23.90 2.07 0.26
C HIS A 33 23.16 1.31 1.36
N LEU A 34 23.77 1.23 2.54
CA LEU A 34 23.19 0.69 3.75
C LEU A 34 22.85 1.83 4.70
N TYR A 35 21.67 1.81 5.30
CA TYR A 35 21.22 2.81 6.25
C TYR A 35 20.99 2.15 7.61
N PHE A 36 21.79 2.56 8.60
CA PHE A 36 21.69 2.06 9.96
C PHE A 36 21.08 3.11 10.87
N SER A 37 20.13 2.72 11.70
CA SER A 37 19.63 3.60 12.76
C SER A 37 20.76 3.95 13.73
N SER A 38 20.96 5.24 14.02
CA SER A 38 21.91 5.66 15.06
C SER A 38 21.42 5.35 16.48
N ILE A 39 20.12 5.05 16.63
CA ILE A 39 19.46 4.77 17.89
C ILE A 39 19.57 3.29 18.25
N THR A 40 19.25 2.40 17.30
CA THR A 40 19.19 0.95 17.55
C THR A 40 20.36 0.17 16.96
N GLY A 41 21.11 0.76 16.02
CA GLY A 41 22.15 0.07 15.25
C GLY A 41 21.62 -0.88 14.19
N GLU A 42 20.30 -1.00 14.03
CA GLU A 42 19.68 -1.90 13.04
C GLU A 42 19.82 -1.38 11.62
N LEU A 43 19.99 -2.29 10.68
CA LEU A 43 19.90 -2.01 9.24
C LEU A 43 18.43 -1.78 8.86
N VAL A 44 18.06 -0.54 8.58
CA VAL A 44 16.68 -0.14 8.30
C VAL A 44 16.35 -0.03 6.82
N GLN A 45 17.37 0.18 5.97
CA GLN A 45 17.20 0.28 4.52
C GLN A 45 18.47 -0.14 3.79
N LEU A 46 18.29 -0.77 2.65
CA LEU A 46 19.33 -1.09 1.68
C LEU A 46 18.86 -0.62 0.30
N THR A 47 19.73 0.01 -0.48
CA THR A 47 19.44 0.39 -1.87
C THR A 47 20.64 0.16 -2.74
N THR A 48 20.40 -0.29 -3.99
CA THR A 48 21.41 -0.34 -5.06
C THR A 48 21.22 0.83 -6.03
N ASP A 49 22.22 1.12 -6.87
CA ASP A 49 22.13 2.20 -7.86
C ASP A 49 20.94 2.00 -8.81
N THR A 50 20.79 0.80 -9.35
CA THR A 50 19.64 0.45 -10.21
C THR A 50 18.30 0.69 -9.54
N GLN A 51 18.17 0.31 -8.25
CA GLN A 51 16.94 0.57 -7.49
C GLN A 51 16.70 2.06 -7.29
N ARG A 52 17.74 2.84 -6.99
CA ARG A 52 17.64 4.29 -6.82
C ARG A 52 17.21 4.97 -8.12
N PHE A 53 17.82 4.59 -9.25
CA PHE A 53 17.47 5.12 -10.58
C PHE A 53 15.98 4.89 -10.91
N TRP A 54 15.51 3.65 -10.85
CA TRP A 54 14.11 3.34 -11.16
C TRP A 54 13.12 3.94 -10.16
N ASN A 55 13.49 3.98 -8.89
CA ASN A 55 12.66 4.62 -7.86
C ASN A 55 12.54 6.12 -8.11
N TYR A 56 13.64 6.78 -8.52
CA TYR A 56 13.60 8.21 -8.85
C TYR A 56 12.66 8.49 -10.02
N LEU A 57 12.81 7.79 -11.13
CA LEU A 57 11.95 7.97 -12.32
C LEU A 57 10.49 7.59 -12.04
N GLY A 58 10.26 6.56 -11.28
CA GLY A 58 8.91 6.11 -10.91
C GLY A 58 8.33 6.91 -9.76
N ALA A 59 8.68 6.55 -8.55
CA ALA A 59 8.01 7.04 -7.35
C ALA A 59 8.29 8.52 -7.06
N VAL A 60 9.55 8.98 -7.16
CA VAL A 60 9.90 10.37 -6.80
C VAL A 60 9.22 11.37 -7.74
N VAL A 61 9.24 11.09 -9.04
CA VAL A 61 8.57 11.93 -10.05
C VAL A 61 7.06 11.82 -9.91
N HIS A 62 6.53 10.61 -9.78
CA HIS A 62 5.09 10.36 -9.72
C HIS A 62 4.43 11.03 -8.51
N TRP A 63 5.04 10.94 -7.33
CA TRP A 63 4.51 11.51 -6.09
C TRP A 63 5.00 12.93 -5.80
N ILE A 64 5.82 13.50 -6.69
CA ILE A 64 6.39 14.85 -6.52
C ILE A 64 7.06 14.98 -5.15
N TYR A 65 7.94 14.03 -4.78
CA TYR A 65 8.55 14.06 -3.46
C TYR A 65 10.08 14.11 -3.44
N PRO A 66 10.73 15.09 -4.09
CA PRO A 66 12.15 15.33 -3.84
C PRO A 66 12.35 15.67 -2.36
N THR A 67 13.49 15.28 -1.82
CA THR A 67 13.80 15.42 -0.38
C THR A 67 13.53 16.82 0.16
N ILE A 68 13.87 17.85 -0.63
CA ILE A 68 13.70 19.27 -0.24
C ILE A 68 12.24 19.61 0.09
N LEU A 69 11.28 19.01 -0.60
CA LEU A 69 9.86 19.20 -0.36
C LEU A 69 9.34 18.17 0.65
N ARG A 70 9.69 16.90 0.46
CA ARG A 70 9.08 15.78 1.18
C ARG A 70 9.44 15.72 2.67
N LYS A 71 10.63 16.20 3.07
CA LYS A 71 11.02 16.32 4.48
C LYS A 71 10.08 17.21 5.28
N HIS A 72 9.37 18.12 4.62
CA HIS A 72 8.34 18.97 5.23
C HIS A 72 6.97 18.38 4.90
N TRP A 73 6.56 17.36 5.64
CA TRP A 73 5.36 16.57 5.37
C TRP A 73 4.11 17.42 5.09
N VAL A 74 3.79 18.36 5.98
CA VAL A 74 2.58 19.19 5.85
C VAL A 74 2.60 20.03 4.58
N LEU A 75 3.75 20.60 4.23
CA LEU A 75 3.91 21.38 3.01
C LEU A 75 3.75 20.49 1.77
N TRP A 76 4.43 19.33 1.77
CA TRP A 76 4.35 18.37 0.66
C TRP A 76 2.90 17.90 0.45
N ASP A 77 2.22 17.49 1.50
CA ASP A 77 0.83 17.03 1.48
C ASP A 77 -0.09 18.11 0.90
N THR A 78 -0.01 19.34 1.42
CA THR A 78 -0.79 20.49 0.94
C THR A 78 -0.52 20.79 -0.54
N VAL A 79 0.74 20.86 -0.94
CA VAL A 79 1.11 21.16 -2.33
C VAL A 79 0.59 20.09 -3.29
N VAL A 80 0.82 18.82 -3.00
CA VAL A 80 0.39 17.71 -3.86
C VAL A 80 -1.13 17.62 -3.91
N TRP A 81 -1.81 17.83 -2.79
CA TRP A 81 -3.27 17.82 -2.73
C TRP A 81 -3.90 18.88 -3.65
N TRP A 82 -3.44 20.14 -3.56
CA TRP A 82 -3.94 21.24 -4.40
C TRP A 82 -3.58 21.06 -5.88
N LEU A 83 -2.37 20.62 -6.19
CA LEU A 83 -1.96 20.31 -7.56
C LEU A 83 -2.83 19.20 -8.16
N SER A 84 -3.11 18.16 -7.40
CA SER A 84 -3.97 17.06 -7.83
C SER A 84 -5.40 17.53 -8.05
N LEU A 85 -5.96 18.35 -7.15
CA LEU A 85 -7.30 18.94 -7.32
C LEU A 85 -7.38 19.81 -8.57
N PHE A 86 -6.38 20.66 -8.80
CA PHE A 86 -6.29 21.44 -10.04
C PHE A 86 -6.22 20.53 -11.27
N GLY A 87 -5.42 19.46 -11.20
CA GLY A 87 -5.35 18.45 -12.26
C GLY A 87 -6.69 17.77 -12.55
N ILE A 88 -7.46 17.44 -11.49
CA ILE A 88 -8.82 16.90 -11.63
C ILE A 88 -9.72 17.86 -12.40
N LEU A 89 -9.75 19.14 -11.99
CA LEU A 89 -10.57 20.15 -12.63
C LEU A 89 -10.22 20.31 -14.12
N CYS A 90 -8.92 20.40 -14.44
CA CYS A 90 -8.44 20.48 -15.82
C CYS A 90 -8.84 19.23 -16.64
N ALA A 91 -8.66 18.04 -16.09
CA ALA A 91 -8.99 16.80 -16.78
C ALA A 91 -10.49 16.65 -17.01
N VAL A 92 -11.32 16.93 -16.01
CA VAL A 92 -12.80 16.88 -16.12
C VAL A 92 -13.30 17.87 -17.16
N ILE A 93 -12.83 19.13 -17.12
CA ILE A 93 -13.19 20.15 -18.12
C ILE A 93 -12.72 19.70 -19.51
N GLY A 94 -11.50 19.16 -19.61
CA GLY A 94 -10.95 18.64 -20.88
C GLY A 94 -11.80 17.53 -21.47
N VAL A 95 -12.21 16.55 -20.68
CA VAL A 95 -13.12 15.46 -21.11
C VAL A 95 -14.49 16.03 -21.52
N TYR A 96 -15.05 16.91 -20.71
CA TYR A 96 -16.33 17.55 -21.03
C TYR A 96 -16.29 18.27 -22.39
N LEU A 97 -15.31 19.14 -22.58
CA LEU A 97 -15.14 19.87 -23.86
C LEU A 97 -14.87 18.90 -25.02
N GLY A 98 -14.10 17.85 -24.79
CA GLY A 98 -13.86 16.81 -25.76
C GLY A 98 -15.16 16.15 -26.25
N VAL A 99 -16.03 15.76 -25.31
CA VAL A 99 -17.33 15.16 -25.63
C VAL A 99 -18.25 16.15 -26.36
N VAL A 100 -18.29 17.41 -25.94
CA VAL A 100 -19.10 18.45 -26.61
C VAL A 100 -18.64 18.64 -28.06
N HIS A 101 -17.33 18.77 -28.29
CA HIS A 101 -16.80 18.92 -29.64
C HIS A 101 -17.01 17.67 -30.51
N PHE A 102 -16.88 16.49 -29.92
CA PHE A 102 -17.15 15.22 -30.62
C PHE A 102 -18.64 15.13 -31.06
N LYS A 103 -19.58 15.41 -30.16
CA LYS A 103 -21.01 15.41 -30.49
C LYS A 103 -21.32 16.42 -31.60
N LYS A 104 -20.79 17.64 -31.50
CA LYS A 104 -20.99 18.70 -32.50
C LYS A 104 -20.46 18.30 -33.89
N ILE A 105 -19.23 17.77 -33.98
CA ILE A 105 -18.66 17.42 -35.28
C ILE A 105 -19.35 16.21 -35.89
N ARG A 106 -19.77 15.24 -35.08
CA ARG A 106 -20.50 14.05 -35.55
C ARG A 106 -21.86 14.39 -36.14
N HIS A 107 -22.51 15.41 -35.59
CA HIS A 107 -23.76 15.97 -36.14
C HIS A 107 -23.55 16.71 -37.45
N LEU A 108 -22.45 17.44 -37.60
CA LEU A 108 -22.14 18.23 -38.79
C LEU A 108 -21.52 17.43 -39.91
N ARG A 109 -20.73 16.39 -39.60
CA ARG A 109 -20.01 15.55 -40.56
C ARG A 109 -20.04 14.09 -40.08
N GLN A 110 -20.85 13.27 -40.70
CA GLN A 110 -20.92 11.84 -40.42
C GLN A 110 -19.51 11.21 -40.56
N GLY A 111 -19.11 10.42 -39.54
CA GLY A 111 -17.82 9.71 -39.52
C GLY A 111 -16.63 10.53 -39.03
N ALA A 112 -16.74 11.84 -38.85
CA ALA A 112 -15.65 12.63 -38.30
C ALA A 112 -15.50 12.44 -36.79
N LEU A 113 -14.29 12.15 -36.31
CA LEU A 113 -13.96 11.96 -34.89
C LEU A 113 -13.51 13.25 -34.19
N SER A 114 -13.07 14.26 -34.93
CA SER A 114 -12.55 15.50 -34.36
C SER A 114 -12.73 16.67 -35.31
N PRO A 115 -13.10 17.87 -34.81
CA PRO A 115 -13.15 19.09 -35.60
C PRO A 115 -11.77 19.73 -35.78
N PHE A 116 -10.76 19.25 -35.06
CA PHE A 116 -9.42 19.84 -35.00
C PHE A 116 -8.48 19.23 -36.06
N ARG A 117 -7.31 19.89 -36.26
CA ARG A 117 -6.24 19.43 -37.15
C ARG A 117 -4.91 19.36 -36.37
N GLY A 118 -3.93 18.65 -36.92
CA GLY A 118 -2.59 18.52 -36.33
C GLY A 118 -2.62 17.93 -34.90
N TRP A 119 -1.78 18.43 -34.03
CA TRP A 119 -1.64 17.95 -32.65
C TRP A 119 -2.94 18.02 -31.85
N MET A 120 -3.75 19.05 -32.07
CA MET A 120 -5.02 19.23 -31.41
C MET A 120 -6.02 18.11 -31.79
N LYS A 121 -5.98 17.60 -33.00
CA LYS A 121 -6.80 16.46 -33.45
C LYS A 121 -6.43 15.22 -32.65
N TRP A 122 -5.14 14.92 -32.52
CA TRP A 122 -4.67 13.77 -31.80
C TRP A 122 -4.95 13.87 -30.30
N HIS A 123 -4.69 15.03 -29.71
CA HIS A 123 -5.04 15.28 -28.30
C HIS A 123 -6.52 15.08 -28.03
N HIS A 124 -7.40 15.58 -28.89
CA HIS A 124 -8.84 15.41 -28.75
C HIS A 124 -9.27 13.94 -28.86
N ILE A 125 -8.81 13.20 -29.87
CA ILE A 125 -9.18 11.79 -30.07
C ILE A 125 -8.65 10.92 -28.93
N LEU A 126 -7.38 11.07 -28.58
CA LEU A 126 -6.76 10.32 -27.49
C LEU A 126 -7.36 10.70 -26.13
N GLY A 127 -7.65 11.99 -25.92
CA GLY A 127 -8.30 12.47 -24.72
C GLY A 127 -9.72 11.94 -24.54
N LEU A 128 -10.47 11.74 -25.62
CA LEU A 128 -11.78 11.08 -25.55
C LEU A 128 -11.65 9.60 -25.15
N PHE A 129 -10.59 8.92 -25.59
CA PHE A 129 -10.36 7.51 -25.31
C PHE A 129 -9.76 7.29 -23.93
N ALA A 130 -8.69 8.01 -23.59
CA ALA A 130 -7.95 7.85 -22.35
C ALA A 130 -8.41 8.77 -21.21
N GLY A 131 -9.17 9.82 -21.51
CA GLY A 131 -9.50 10.87 -20.54
C GLY A 131 -10.22 10.36 -19.29
N PHE A 132 -11.12 9.40 -19.42
CA PHE A 132 -11.80 8.81 -18.26
C PHE A 132 -10.84 8.06 -17.33
N ILE A 133 -9.86 7.36 -17.90
CA ILE A 133 -8.83 6.65 -17.12
C ILE A 133 -7.91 7.67 -16.43
N VAL A 134 -7.50 8.72 -17.15
CA VAL A 134 -6.67 9.79 -16.57
C VAL A 134 -7.40 10.47 -15.40
N VAL A 135 -8.70 10.82 -15.57
CA VAL A 135 -9.53 11.37 -14.49
C VAL A 135 -9.61 10.39 -13.32
N SER A 136 -9.90 9.12 -13.58
CA SER A 136 -9.97 8.08 -12.55
C SER A 136 -8.66 7.98 -11.76
N TRP A 137 -7.51 7.99 -12.45
CA TRP A 137 -6.21 7.92 -11.81
C TRP A 137 -5.88 9.16 -10.98
N ILE A 138 -6.17 10.37 -11.48
CA ILE A 138 -5.91 11.59 -10.69
C ILE A 138 -6.84 11.63 -9.47
N VAL A 139 -8.13 11.29 -9.62
CA VAL A 139 -9.09 11.27 -8.51
C VAL A 139 -8.70 10.22 -7.48
N SER A 140 -8.40 8.99 -7.89
CA SER A 140 -8.01 7.93 -6.96
C SER A 140 -6.66 8.21 -6.28
N GLY A 141 -5.70 8.82 -6.99
CA GLY A 141 -4.45 9.30 -6.42
C GLY A 141 -4.66 10.42 -5.40
N TRP A 142 -5.53 11.38 -5.71
CA TRP A 142 -5.91 12.47 -4.80
C TRP A 142 -6.58 11.95 -3.52
N LEU A 143 -7.50 10.98 -3.65
CA LEU A 143 -8.13 10.31 -2.51
C LEU A 143 -7.12 9.52 -1.67
N SER A 144 -6.08 8.94 -2.32
CA SER A 144 -5.06 8.17 -1.62
C SER A 144 -4.18 8.99 -0.68
N MET A 145 -4.08 10.31 -0.93
CA MET A 145 -3.38 11.23 -0.04
C MET A 145 -4.02 11.28 1.35
N ASP A 146 -5.32 10.93 1.44
CA ASP A 146 -6.10 10.95 2.68
C ASP A 146 -5.94 12.28 3.45
N HIS A 147 -5.85 13.38 2.72
CA HIS A 147 -5.78 14.72 3.27
C HIS A 147 -7.04 15.01 4.07
N GLY A 148 -6.88 15.45 5.31
CA GLY A 148 -8.01 15.64 6.23
C GLY A 148 -8.51 14.34 6.88
N ARG A 149 -7.83 13.20 6.70
CA ARG A 149 -8.17 11.92 7.33
C ARG A 149 -9.59 11.45 7.02
N LEU A 150 -9.93 11.41 5.74
CA LEU A 150 -11.23 10.94 5.25
C LEU A 150 -11.48 9.47 5.51
N PHE A 151 -10.39 8.68 5.51
CA PHE A 151 -10.46 7.24 5.74
C PHE A 151 -9.91 6.89 7.11
N SER A 152 -10.48 5.86 7.71
CA SER A 152 -10.01 5.32 8.97
C SER A 152 -8.63 4.66 8.81
N THR A 153 -7.89 4.61 9.90
CA THR A 153 -6.70 3.78 10.07
C THR A 153 -6.90 2.90 11.30
N PRO A 154 -7.77 1.87 11.21
CA PRO A 154 -8.12 1.08 12.37
C PRO A 154 -6.90 0.30 12.86
N ASN A 155 -6.61 0.46 14.13
CA ASN A 155 -5.59 -0.31 14.83
C ASN A 155 -6.16 -0.73 16.19
N PRO A 156 -5.78 -1.89 16.71
CA PRO A 156 -6.17 -2.26 18.04
C PRO A 156 -5.51 -1.32 19.06
N THR A 157 -6.23 -0.97 20.13
CA THR A 157 -5.64 -0.22 21.23
C THR A 157 -4.63 -1.07 21.99
N THR A 158 -3.78 -0.42 22.78
CA THR A 158 -2.82 -1.13 23.63
C THR A 158 -3.53 -2.10 24.60
N GLU A 159 -4.70 -1.72 25.11
CA GLU A 159 -5.53 -2.56 25.98
C GLU A 159 -6.06 -3.78 25.23
N GLN A 160 -6.51 -3.62 23.99
CA GLN A 160 -6.98 -4.71 23.15
C GLN A 160 -5.85 -5.68 22.80
N VAL A 161 -4.66 -5.16 22.46
CA VAL A 161 -3.48 -5.99 22.22
C VAL A 161 -3.12 -6.77 23.47
N LYS A 162 -3.07 -6.11 24.64
CA LYS A 162 -2.78 -6.75 25.93
C LYS A 162 -3.83 -7.80 26.28
N ALA A 163 -5.10 -7.56 25.99
CA ALA A 163 -6.19 -8.53 26.22
C ALA A 163 -6.04 -9.75 25.30
N ILE A 164 -5.69 -9.57 24.03
CA ILE A 164 -5.39 -10.67 23.10
C ILE A 164 -4.16 -11.45 23.56
N GLN A 165 -3.11 -10.77 24.01
CA GLN A 165 -1.95 -11.43 24.59
C GLN A 165 -2.28 -12.19 25.90
N GLY A 166 -3.31 -11.74 26.62
CA GLY A 166 -3.73 -12.30 27.93
C GLY A 166 -2.84 -11.85 29.08
N GLY A 167 -2.26 -10.65 28.97
CA GLY A 167 -1.36 -10.00 29.90
C GLY A 167 -0.32 -9.15 29.20
N SER A 168 0.65 -8.62 29.93
CA SER A 168 1.82 -8.00 29.31
C SER A 168 2.69 -9.05 28.63
N PHE A 169 3.35 -8.66 27.54
CA PHE A 169 4.24 -9.59 26.82
C PHE A 169 5.30 -10.19 27.76
N GLY A 170 5.89 -9.38 28.65
CA GLY A 170 6.90 -9.85 29.62
C GLY A 170 6.36 -10.91 30.59
N GLU A 171 5.12 -10.73 31.11
CA GLU A 171 4.50 -11.70 31.99
C GLU A 171 4.16 -13.03 31.28
N VAL A 172 3.72 -12.94 30.03
CA VAL A 172 3.38 -14.15 29.26
C VAL A 172 4.65 -14.86 28.78
N SER A 173 5.62 -14.13 28.25
CA SER A 173 6.86 -14.71 27.72
C SER A 173 7.75 -15.32 28.80
N SER A 174 7.69 -14.81 30.07
CA SER A 174 8.42 -15.40 31.20
C SER A 174 7.98 -16.83 31.54
N LYS A 175 6.81 -17.25 31.06
CA LYS A 175 6.31 -18.64 31.20
C LYS A 175 6.90 -19.59 30.17
N THR A 176 7.79 -19.12 29.29
CA THR A 176 8.41 -19.97 28.27
C THR A 176 9.49 -20.83 28.91
N SER A 177 9.40 -22.16 28.72
CA SER A 177 10.50 -23.11 28.97
C SER A 177 11.26 -23.34 27.66
N PHE A 178 12.56 -23.18 27.69
CA PHE A 178 13.45 -23.52 26.59
C PHE A 178 14.01 -24.94 26.69
N GLU A 179 13.85 -25.58 27.84
CA GLU A 179 14.36 -26.92 28.11
C GLU A 179 13.67 -28.01 27.26
N ASP A 180 12.40 -27.77 26.89
CA ASP A 180 11.60 -28.68 26.09
C ASP A 180 11.68 -28.39 24.59
N LEU A 181 12.53 -27.47 24.15
CA LEU A 181 12.69 -27.18 22.75
C LEU A 181 13.46 -28.31 22.07
N PRO A 182 12.90 -28.91 21.00
CA PRO A 182 13.61 -29.96 20.28
C PRO A 182 14.83 -29.36 19.56
N GLU A 183 15.92 -30.11 19.54
CA GLU A 183 17.10 -29.75 18.77
C GLU A 183 16.82 -29.89 17.27
N TYR A 184 16.88 -28.77 16.57
CA TYR A 184 16.80 -28.74 15.12
C TYR A 184 18.11 -28.21 14.54
N PRO A 185 18.90 -29.02 13.80
CA PRO A 185 20.18 -28.60 13.22
C PRO A 185 20.04 -27.40 12.27
N THR A 186 18.87 -27.22 11.69
CA THR A 186 18.56 -26.13 10.74
C THR A 186 17.93 -24.91 11.39
N LEU A 187 17.72 -24.90 12.71
CA LEU A 187 17.12 -23.79 13.44
C LEU A 187 17.96 -22.52 13.29
N ARG A 188 17.31 -21.43 12.91
CA ARG A 188 17.93 -20.10 12.74
C ARG A 188 17.30 -19.03 13.60
N GLU A 189 16.01 -19.17 13.90
CA GLU A 189 15.27 -18.17 14.60
C GLU A 189 14.21 -18.80 15.52
N ILE A 190 14.11 -18.25 16.71
CA ILE A 190 13.05 -18.53 17.70
C ILE A 190 12.29 -17.22 17.93
N LYS A 191 11.02 -17.20 17.58
CA LYS A 191 10.12 -16.09 17.91
C LYS A 191 9.18 -16.51 19.02
N ILE A 192 9.03 -15.64 20.02
CA ILE A 192 8.07 -15.83 21.10
C ILE A 192 6.94 -14.83 20.89
N HIS A 193 5.72 -15.32 20.84
CA HIS A 193 4.51 -14.52 20.81
C HIS A 193 3.67 -14.81 22.05
N ALA A 194 2.75 -13.92 22.38
CA ALA A 194 1.81 -14.09 23.49
C ALA A 194 0.38 -14.12 22.94
N PHE A 195 -0.40 -15.15 23.28
CA PHE A 195 -1.78 -15.27 22.86
C PHE A 195 -2.64 -15.98 23.91
N GLY A 196 -3.68 -15.30 24.40
CA GLY A 196 -4.60 -15.85 25.40
C GLY A 196 -3.89 -16.31 26.68
N GLY A 197 -2.91 -15.56 27.16
CA GLY A 197 -2.14 -15.79 28.38
C GLY A 197 -1.10 -16.91 28.29
N LYS A 198 -0.86 -17.43 27.09
CA LYS A 198 0.15 -18.49 26.85
C LYS A 198 1.19 -18.02 25.85
N PRO A 199 2.48 -18.36 26.07
CA PRO A 199 3.52 -18.14 25.07
C PRO A 199 3.30 -19.09 23.88
N ILE A 200 3.56 -18.57 22.68
CA ILE A 200 3.60 -19.35 21.44
C ILE A 200 5.02 -19.23 20.88
N ILE A 201 5.65 -20.36 20.67
CA ILE A 201 7.01 -20.41 20.12
C ILE A 201 6.93 -20.80 18.66
N VAL A 202 7.46 -19.94 17.80
CA VAL A 202 7.60 -20.16 16.37
C VAL A 202 9.06 -20.44 16.06
N LEU A 203 9.35 -21.62 15.51
CA LEU A 203 10.68 -22.04 15.13
C LEU A 203 10.85 -21.93 13.62
N SER A 204 11.88 -21.25 13.17
CA SER A 204 12.13 -21.04 11.75
C SER A 204 13.55 -21.48 11.33
N SER A 205 13.65 -22.09 10.16
CA SER A 205 14.91 -22.32 9.44
C SER A 205 15.18 -21.14 8.49
N LYS A 206 16.21 -21.25 7.66
CA LYS A 206 16.53 -20.21 6.66
C LYS A 206 15.40 -19.96 5.65
N HIS A 207 14.56 -20.94 5.36
CA HIS A 207 13.60 -20.91 4.28
C HIS A 207 12.15 -21.26 4.68
N GLU A 208 11.95 -21.83 5.87
CA GLU A 208 10.64 -22.33 6.28
C GLU A 208 10.42 -22.28 7.80
N THR A 209 9.17 -22.28 8.21
CA THR A 209 8.77 -22.49 9.60
C THR A 209 8.87 -23.98 9.91
N ILE A 210 9.73 -24.37 10.86
CA ILE A 210 10.00 -25.78 11.19
C ILE A 210 8.83 -26.40 11.95
N LYS A 211 8.34 -25.71 13.00
CA LYS A 211 7.24 -26.19 13.84
C LYS A 211 6.53 -25.02 14.50
N THR A 212 5.22 -25.01 14.43
CA THR A 212 4.37 -24.06 15.15
C THR A 212 3.03 -24.71 15.40
N PRO A 213 2.47 -24.62 16.59
CA PRO A 213 1.09 -25.03 16.82
C PRO A 213 0.17 -24.12 15.99
N VAL A 214 -0.80 -24.71 15.31
CA VAL A 214 -1.87 -23.94 14.64
C VAL A 214 -2.95 -23.67 15.68
N LEU A 215 -3.29 -22.39 15.85
CA LEU A 215 -4.37 -21.97 16.74
C LEU A 215 -5.72 -22.39 16.16
N GLU A 216 -6.49 -23.08 16.97
CA GLU A 216 -7.85 -23.43 16.60
C GLU A 216 -8.72 -22.17 16.51
N PRO A 217 -9.52 -22.01 15.44
CA PRO A 217 -10.37 -20.83 15.25
C PRO A 217 -11.32 -20.55 16.43
N SER A 218 -11.82 -21.59 17.10
CA SER A 218 -12.64 -21.47 18.31
C SER A 218 -11.89 -20.79 19.45
N ARG A 219 -10.62 -21.13 19.64
CA ARG A 219 -9.76 -20.48 20.64
C ARG A 219 -9.48 -19.01 20.26
N VAL A 220 -9.24 -18.73 18.98
CA VAL A 220 -9.03 -17.36 18.49
C VAL A 220 -10.28 -16.53 18.75
N SER A 221 -11.48 -17.07 18.43
CA SER A 221 -12.75 -16.39 18.69
C SER A 221 -12.95 -16.08 20.17
N ALA A 222 -12.68 -17.02 21.06
CA ALA A 222 -12.82 -16.81 22.51
C ALA A 222 -11.90 -15.69 23.03
N VAL A 223 -10.64 -15.66 22.58
CA VAL A 223 -9.69 -14.61 22.95
C VAL A 223 -10.11 -13.24 22.40
N VAL A 224 -10.56 -13.19 21.14
CA VAL A 224 -11.03 -11.93 20.51
C VAL A 224 -12.28 -11.42 21.23
N SER A 225 -13.25 -12.28 21.58
CA SER A 225 -14.44 -11.87 22.36
C SER A 225 -14.06 -11.22 23.70
N SER A 226 -13.04 -11.74 24.35
CA SER A 226 -12.53 -11.15 25.59
C SER A 226 -11.86 -9.79 25.37
N ALA A 227 -11.16 -9.61 24.25
CA ALA A 227 -10.46 -8.36 23.93
C ALA A 227 -11.40 -7.26 23.40
N PHE A 228 -12.54 -7.65 22.82
CA PHE A 228 -13.53 -6.74 22.24
C PHE A 228 -14.91 -6.93 22.90
N PRO A 229 -15.08 -6.67 24.21
CA PRO A 229 -16.30 -7.00 24.95
C PRO A 229 -17.54 -6.18 24.51
N LYS A 230 -17.35 -5.12 23.74
CA LYS A 230 -18.44 -4.27 23.21
C LYS A 230 -18.92 -4.69 21.83
N ALA A 231 -18.31 -5.71 21.23
CA ALA A 231 -18.67 -6.22 19.91
C ALA A 231 -18.87 -7.74 19.97
N ASN A 232 -19.86 -8.24 19.26
CA ASN A 232 -20.03 -9.67 19.08
C ASN A 232 -19.22 -10.13 17.86
N ILE A 233 -18.82 -11.38 17.85
CA ILE A 233 -18.27 -12.01 16.65
C ILE A 233 -19.47 -12.46 15.80
N GLU A 234 -19.61 -11.86 14.62
CA GLU A 234 -20.61 -12.28 13.65
C GLU A 234 -20.19 -13.54 12.91
N LYS A 235 -18.91 -13.56 12.54
CA LYS A 235 -18.37 -14.65 11.74
C LYS A 235 -16.86 -14.75 11.96
N TRP A 236 -16.34 -15.95 11.79
CA TRP A 236 -14.94 -16.19 11.57
C TRP A 236 -14.72 -17.14 10.37
N SER A 237 -13.61 -17.00 9.69
CA SER A 237 -13.25 -17.83 8.54
C SER A 237 -11.73 -17.84 8.33
N ILE A 238 -11.23 -18.87 7.68
CA ILE A 238 -9.87 -18.85 7.15
C ILE A 238 -9.89 -18.02 5.88
N VAL A 239 -8.96 -17.05 5.79
CA VAL A 239 -8.84 -16.20 4.60
C VAL A 239 -8.44 -17.03 3.39
N PRO A 240 -9.28 -17.09 2.34
CA PRO A 240 -8.96 -17.87 1.15
C PRO A 240 -7.82 -17.23 0.36
N PRO A 241 -7.04 -18.04 -0.39
CA PRO A 241 -6.09 -17.52 -1.35
C PRO A 241 -6.78 -16.58 -2.35
N GLY A 242 -6.20 -15.41 -2.62
CA GLY A 242 -6.77 -14.45 -3.55
C GLY A 242 -7.96 -13.65 -3.00
N ASP A 243 -8.14 -13.61 -1.68
CA ASP A 243 -9.16 -12.78 -1.03
C ASP A 243 -9.04 -11.31 -1.46
N THR A 244 -10.18 -10.70 -1.79
CA THR A 244 -10.26 -9.35 -2.37
C THR A 244 -9.63 -8.25 -1.49
N TYR A 245 -9.64 -8.43 -0.17
CA TYR A 245 -9.19 -7.41 0.77
C TYR A 245 -7.81 -7.66 1.35
N THR A 246 -7.26 -8.85 1.15
CA THR A 246 -5.97 -9.26 1.73
C THR A 246 -4.94 -9.72 0.70
N ALA A 247 -5.38 -10.18 -0.49
CA ALA A 247 -4.51 -10.56 -1.59
C ALA A 247 -4.29 -9.35 -2.52
N LEU A 248 -3.64 -8.32 -2.01
CA LEU A 248 -3.29 -7.14 -2.77
C LEU A 248 -2.00 -7.36 -3.54
N ARG A 249 -1.78 -6.57 -4.59
CA ARG A 249 -0.55 -6.59 -5.37
C ARG A 249 0.71 -6.40 -4.51
N GLU A 250 0.59 -5.63 -3.43
CA GLU A 250 1.69 -5.31 -2.51
C GLU A 250 2.03 -6.45 -1.54
N GLY A 251 1.24 -7.49 -1.52
CA GLY A 251 1.45 -8.66 -0.67
C GLY A 251 0.16 -9.39 -0.34
N THR A 252 0.32 -10.57 0.21
CA THR A 252 -0.79 -11.39 0.73
C THR A 252 -0.54 -11.73 2.19
N LEU A 253 -1.60 -11.93 2.93
CA LEU A 253 -1.46 -12.45 4.29
C LEU A 253 -0.99 -13.91 4.27
N PRO A 254 -0.28 -14.37 5.33
CA PRO A 254 0.18 -15.74 5.43
C PRO A 254 -0.97 -16.75 5.26
N PRO A 255 -0.72 -17.91 4.63
CA PRO A 255 -1.70 -18.98 4.56
C PRO A 255 -2.19 -19.41 5.94
N GLY A 256 -3.49 -19.66 6.08
CA GLY A 256 -4.10 -20.03 7.36
C GLY A 256 -4.47 -18.83 8.24
N THR A 257 -4.29 -17.59 7.78
CA THR A 257 -4.79 -16.41 8.50
C THR A 257 -6.28 -16.54 8.79
N ILE A 258 -6.66 -16.26 10.03
CA ILE A 258 -8.04 -16.29 10.50
C ILE A 258 -8.61 -14.88 10.46
N ARG A 259 -9.72 -14.70 9.75
CA ARG A 259 -10.52 -13.47 9.78
C ARG A 259 -11.60 -13.62 10.84
N VAL A 260 -11.70 -12.65 11.74
CA VAL A 260 -12.79 -12.49 12.69
C VAL A 260 -13.54 -11.21 12.37
N GLU A 261 -14.81 -11.31 12.06
CA GLU A 261 -15.71 -10.21 11.71
C GLU A 261 -16.52 -9.80 12.94
N LEU A 262 -16.42 -8.53 13.32
CA LEU A 262 -17.06 -7.97 14.50
C LEU A 262 -18.33 -7.20 14.13
N SER A 263 -19.35 -7.24 15.01
CA SER A 263 -20.59 -6.48 14.89
C SER A 263 -20.50 -5.08 15.51
N ASP A 264 -19.33 -4.47 15.49
CA ASP A 264 -19.17 -3.10 15.94
C ASP A 264 -19.70 -2.10 14.88
N LYS A 265 -19.80 -0.82 15.26
CA LYS A 265 -20.29 0.26 14.39
C LYS A 265 -19.56 0.34 13.04
N ASP A 266 -18.28 0.00 13.06
CA ASP A 266 -17.37 0.14 11.91
C ASP A 266 -17.22 -1.18 11.14
N GLU A 267 -17.94 -2.25 11.54
CA GLU A 267 -17.87 -3.58 10.92
C GLU A 267 -16.42 -4.05 10.79
N THR A 268 -15.72 -4.06 11.91
CA THR A 268 -14.28 -4.32 11.96
C THR A 268 -13.96 -5.79 11.68
N TRP A 269 -12.98 -6.01 10.81
CA TRP A 269 -12.41 -7.31 10.53
C TRP A 269 -11.00 -7.37 11.08
N LEU A 270 -10.72 -8.37 11.90
CA LEU A 270 -9.39 -8.68 12.41
C LEU A 270 -8.81 -9.84 11.62
N HIS A 271 -7.60 -9.69 11.14
CA HIS A 271 -6.84 -10.78 10.52
C HIS A 271 -5.73 -11.22 11.47
N ILE A 272 -5.82 -12.45 11.92
CA ILE A 272 -4.96 -13.02 12.95
C ILE A 272 -4.16 -14.17 12.36
N ASP A 273 -2.86 -14.15 12.54
CA ASP A 273 -2.00 -15.27 12.17
C ASP A 273 -2.33 -16.49 13.02
N SER A 274 -2.74 -17.58 12.38
CA SER A 274 -3.05 -18.83 13.06
C SER A 274 -1.87 -19.50 13.75
N ARG A 275 -0.64 -19.06 13.47
CA ARG A 275 0.57 -19.65 14.05
C ARG A 275 1.08 -18.85 15.24
N SER A 276 1.03 -17.53 15.17
CA SER A 276 1.58 -16.64 16.22
C SER A 276 0.49 -16.03 17.11
N GLY A 277 -0.75 -15.96 16.63
CA GLY A 277 -1.81 -15.20 17.27
C GLY A 277 -1.69 -13.68 17.09
N GLU A 278 -0.75 -13.24 16.26
CA GLU A 278 -0.51 -11.83 16.00
C GLU A 278 -1.60 -11.23 15.11
N ILE A 279 -2.01 -9.99 15.40
CA ILE A 279 -2.90 -9.24 14.53
C ILE A 279 -2.10 -8.72 13.35
N LEU A 280 -2.33 -9.29 12.17
CA LEU A 280 -1.63 -8.92 10.94
C LEU A 280 -2.21 -7.66 10.30
N SER A 281 -3.52 -7.50 10.36
CA SER A 281 -4.19 -6.30 9.88
C SER A 281 -5.56 -6.12 10.49
N VAL A 282 -6.02 -4.89 10.52
CA VAL A 282 -7.38 -4.52 10.90
C VAL A 282 -7.99 -3.74 9.75
N ILE A 283 -9.20 -4.12 9.33
CA ILE A 283 -9.92 -3.51 8.23
C ILE A 283 -11.34 -3.22 8.69
N ASP A 284 -11.77 -1.98 8.59
CA ASP A 284 -13.16 -1.58 8.83
C ASP A 284 -13.88 -1.23 7.50
N ARG A 285 -15.12 -0.78 7.59
CA ARG A 285 -15.92 -0.36 6.41
C ARG A 285 -15.20 0.72 5.61
N SER A 286 -14.58 1.71 6.27
CA SER A 286 -13.87 2.81 5.63
C SER A 286 -12.64 2.32 4.87
N ARG A 287 -11.85 1.42 5.46
CA ARG A 287 -10.68 0.82 4.79
C ARG A 287 -11.09 -0.09 3.64
N ARG A 288 -12.23 -0.80 3.74
CA ARG A 288 -12.77 -1.56 2.60
C ARG A 288 -13.18 -0.66 1.44
N LEU A 289 -13.76 0.51 1.73
CA LEU A 289 -14.05 1.53 0.70
C LEU A 289 -12.76 2.09 0.08
N TYR A 290 -11.79 2.46 0.91
CA TYR A 290 -10.48 2.94 0.45
C TYR A 290 -9.81 1.94 -0.50
N ARG A 291 -9.85 0.67 -0.19
CA ARG A 291 -9.31 -0.41 -1.05
C ARG A 291 -9.87 -0.32 -2.48
N TRP A 292 -11.16 -0.07 -2.64
CA TRP A 292 -11.76 0.06 -3.97
C TRP A 292 -11.45 1.38 -4.65
N LEU A 293 -11.52 2.48 -3.92
CA LEU A 293 -11.27 3.82 -4.46
C LEU A 293 -9.81 4.03 -4.84
N TYR A 294 -8.88 3.42 -4.10
CA TYR A 294 -7.45 3.51 -4.41
C TYR A 294 -6.95 2.26 -5.14
N ASN A 295 -6.77 1.13 -4.47
CA ASN A 295 -6.15 -0.04 -5.11
C ASN A 295 -6.94 -0.51 -6.35
N GLY A 296 -8.28 -0.54 -6.27
CA GLY A 296 -9.13 -0.93 -7.38
C GLY A 296 -9.01 0.01 -8.60
N LEU A 297 -9.19 1.31 -8.39
CA LEU A 297 -9.18 2.29 -9.48
C LEU A 297 -7.78 2.70 -9.92
N HIS A 298 -6.86 2.93 -8.97
CA HIS A 298 -5.52 3.45 -9.29
C HIS A 298 -4.60 2.38 -9.86
N SER A 299 -4.58 1.22 -9.22
CA SER A 299 -3.69 0.10 -9.60
C SER A 299 -4.40 -0.96 -10.44
N LEU A 300 -5.68 -0.80 -10.77
CA LEU A 300 -6.53 -1.82 -11.38
C LEU A 300 -6.42 -3.17 -10.65
N ASP A 301 -6.32 -3.11 -9.32
CA ASP A 301 -6.31 -4.27 -8.46
C ASP A 301 -7.75 -4.79 -8.29
N ILE A 302 -8.27 -5.32 -9.40
CA ILE A 302 -9.63 -5.84 -9.50
C ILE A 302 -9.57 -7.37 -9.50
N PRO A 303 -10.38 -8.04 -8.68
CA PRO A 303 -10.46 -9.50 -8.68
C PRO A 303 -10.66 -10.07 -10.07
N GLY A 304 -9.89 -11.10 -10.42
CA GLY A 304 -9.92 -11.72 -11.74
C GLY A 304 -9.07 -11.02 -12.81
N LEU A 305 -8.62 -9.77 -12.60
CA LEU A 305 -7.65 -9.11 -13.46
C LEU A 305 -6.24 -9.11 -12.83
N ALA A 306 -6.11 -8.64 -11.60
CA ALA A 306 -4.83 -8.45 -10.91
C ALA A 306 -3.97 -9.74 -10.84
N ASN A 307 -4.63 -10.88 -10.66
CA ASN A 307 -3.97 -12.19 -10.56
C ASN A 307 -3.71 -12.86 -11.91
N ARG A 308 -4.14 -12.26 -13.03
CA ARG A 308 -3.92 -12.80 -14.37
C ARG A 308 -2.74 -12.13 -15.04
N ARG A 309 -1.54 -12.64 -14.78
CA ARG A 309 -0.33 -12.22 -15.49
C ARG A 309 -0.16 -13.06 -16.79
N PRO A 310 0.22 -12.47 -17.93
CA PRO A 310 0.59 -11.05 -18.13
C PRO A 310 -0.59 -10.13 -18.52
N LEU A 311 -1.85 -10.58 -18.45
CA LEU A 311 -3.00 -9.77 -18.89
C LEU A 311 -3.08 -8.42 -18.17
N TRP A 312 -2.93 -8.41 -16.85
CA TRP A 312 -2.91 -7.17 -16.07
C TRP A 312 -1.80 -6.22 -16.54
N ASP A 313 -0.59 -6.76 -16.79
CA ASP A 313 0.56 -5.96 -17.26
C ASP A 313 0.27 -5.30 -18.60
N ILE A 314 -0.30 -6.06 -19.55
CA ILE A 314 -0.67 -5.55 -20.87
C ILE A 314 -1.71 -4.43 -20.76
N VAL A 315 -2.77 -4.65 -19.97
CA VAL A 315 -3.81 -3.64 -19.76
C VAL A 315 -3.21 -2.37 -19.15
N MET A 316 -2.40 -2.49 -18.09
CA MET A 316 -1.75 -1.34 -17.47
C MET A 316 -0.83 -0.59 -18.43
N LEU A 317 0.01 -1.30 -19.19
CA LEU A 317 0.92 -0.68 -20.14
C LEU A 317 0.17 0.06 -21.26
N VAL A 318 -0.90 -0.51 -21.80
CA VAL A 318 -1.72 0.13 -22.84
C VAL A 318 -2.36 1.42 -22.31
N LEU A 319 -2.94 1.37 -21.11
CA LEU A 319 -3.59 2.54 -20.50
C LEU A 319 -2.56 3.61 -20.11
N LEU A 320 -1.41 3.23 -19.55
CA LEU A 320 -0.32 4.15 -19.23
C LEU A 320 0.22 4.83 -20.49
N LEU A 321 0.43 4.07 -21.58
CA LEU A 321 0.87 4.62 -22.86
C LEU A 321 -0.15 5.61 -23.43
N ALA A 322 -1.43 5.28 -23.39
CA ALA A 322 -2.49 6.19 -23.85
C ALA A 322 -2.53 7.49 -23.02
N GLY A 323 -2.41 7.40 -21.70
CA GLY A 323 -2.31 8.56 -20.82
C GLY A 323 -1.05 9.40 -21.10
N PHE A 324 0.10 8.74 -21.27
CA PHE A 324 1.37 9.40 -21.59
C PHE A 324 1.30 10.18 -22.92
N ILE A 325 0.78 9.55 -23.97
CA ILE A 325 0.66 10.21 -25.28
C ILE A 325 -0.32 11.38 -25.19
N THR A 326 -1.45 11.22 -24.48
CA THR A 326 -2.41 12.31 -24.26
C THR A 326 -1.76 13.49 -23.56
N SER A 327 -1.02 13.26 -22.49
CA SER A 327 -0.30 14.30 -21.74
C SER A 327 0.77 14.96 -22.58
N SER A 328 1.57 14.19 -23.32
CA SER A 328 2.62 14.69 -24.21
C SER A 328 2.06 15.60 -25.32
N THR A 329 0.93 15.21 -25.94
CA THR A 329 0.26 16.06 -26.94
C THR A 329 -0.25 17.37 -26.32
N GLY A 330 -0.72 17.33 -25.08
CA GLY A 330 -1.11 18.52 -24.33
C GLY A 330 0.06 19.49 -24.09
N VAL A 331 1.20 18.98 -23.67
CA VAL A 331 2.44 19.76 -23.49
C VAL A 331 2.88 20.42 -24.81
N VAL A 332 2.92 19.66 -25.92
CA VAL A 332 3.27 20.19 -27.24
C VAL A 332 2.34 21.32 -27.67
N ILE A 333 1.03 21.18 -27.42
CA ILE A 333 0.06 22.22 -27.74
C ILE A 333 0.29 23.45 -26.87
N GLY A 334 0.53 23.28 -25.57
CA GLY A 334 0.85 24.38 -24.66
C GLY A 334 2.08 25.16 -25.10
N MET A 335 3.19 24.46 -25.36
CA MET A 335 4.45 25.08 -25.81
C MET A 335 4.34 25.82 -27.17
N LYS A 336 3.43 25.38 -28.05
CA LYS A 336 3.21 26.06 -29.35
C LYS A 336 2.30 27.28 -29.22
N ARG A 337 1.66 27.50 -28.11
CA ARG A 337 0.75 28.63 -27.87
C ARG A 337 1.31 29.68 -26.90
N ALA A 338 2.31 29.29 -26.10
CA ALA A 338 3.13 30.19 -25.29
C ALA A 338 4.16 30.92 -26.19
#